data_6e3588213d3dc7665292c4b1b003820f
#
_entry.id   6e3588213d3dc7665292c4b1b003820f
#
_cell.length_a   1.000
_cell.length_b   1.000
_cell.length_c   1.000
_cell.angle_alpha   90.00
_cell.angle_beta   90.00
_cell.angle_gamma   90.00
#
_symmetry.space_group_name_H-M   'P 1'
#
loop_
_entity.id
_entity.type
_entity.pdbx_description
1 polymer ?
#
loop_
_entity_poly.entity_id
_entity_poly.type
_entity_poly.pdbx_seq_one_letter_code
_entity_poly.pdbx_strand_id
1 'polypeptide(L)' 'MTDLYLDTEQNTFESKMNYMNFLLHEIRILRERLQPHDTGHIHTTINTLEQRVNEIQREMISERDK' A
#
# COMPACT_ATOMS: atom_id res chain seq x y z
N MET A 1 -19.78 -7.16 -5.49
CA MET A 1 -19.87 -8.38 -5.68
C MET A 1 -18.55 -8.97 -5.81
N THR A 2 -17.87 -8.53 -6.50
CA THR A 2 -16.55 -8.96 -6.67
C THR A 2 -15.73 -8.95 -5.42
N ASP A 3 -16.20 -8.29 -4.41
CA ASP A 3 -15.41 -8.15 -3.21
C ASP A 3 -15.23 -9.43 -2.45
N LEU A 4 -16.15 -10.32 -2.60
CA LEU A 4 -16.13 -11.49 -1.76
C LEU A 4 -14.92 -12.36 -1.99
N TYR A 5 -14.60 -12.58 -3.24
CA TYR A 5 -13.47 -13.46 -3.47
C TYR A 5 -12.16 -12.73 -3.24
N LEU A 6 -12.18 -11.44 -3.23
CA LEU A 6 -10.97 -10.70 -2.93
C LEU A 6 -10.54 -10.93 -1.49
N ASP A 7 -11.50 -11.09 -0.60
CA ASP A 7 -11.16 -11.27 0.79
C ASP A 7 -10.28 -12.47 1.01
N THR A 8 -10.62 -13.56 0.39
CA THR A 8 -9.88 -14.78 0.60
C THR A 8 -8.49 -14.70 0.02
N GLU A 9 -8.40 -14.22 -1.20
CA GLU A 9 -7.13 -14.24 -1.88
C GLU A 9 -6.18 -13.17 -1.38
N GLN A 10 -6.72 -12.08 -0.91
CA GLN A 10 -5.86 -11.00 -0.46
C GLN A 10 -5.34 -11.22 0.94
N ASN A 11 -5.71 -12.31 1.56
CA ASN A 11 -5.19 -12.63 2.88
C ASN A 11 -3.96 -13.50 2.82
N THR A 12 -3.54 -13.91 1.63
CA THR A 12 -2.33 -14.69 1.52
C THR A 12 -1.12 -13.78 1.56
N PHE A 13 0.02 -14.37 1.90
CA PHE A 13 1.26 -13.63 1.92
C PHE A 13 1.56 -13.03 0.54
N GLU A 14 1.36 -13.84 -0.49
CA GLU A 14 1.65 -13.41 -1.85
C GLU A 14 0.74 -12.25 -2.26
N SER A 15 -0.54 -12.33 -1.91
CA SER A 15 -1.46 -11.25 -2.25
C SER A 15 -1.10 -9.97 -1.55
N LYS A 16 -0.68 -10.07 -0.29
CA LYS A 16 -0.29 -8.88 0.45
C LYS A 16 0.97 -8.27 -0.16
N MET A 17 1.89 -9.09 -0.60
CA MET A 17 3.10 -8.59 -1.24
C MET A 17 2.77 -7.86 -2.54
N ASN A 18 1.87 -8.42 -3.32
CA ASN A 18 1.45 -7.78 -4.56
C ASN A 18 0.78 -6.44 -4.30
N TYR A 19 -0.08 -6.40 -3.30
CA TYR A 19 -0.76 -5.17 -2.94
C TYR A 19 0.23 -4.12 -2.46
N MET A 20 1.19 -4.54 -1.64
CA MET A 20 2.21 -3.63 -1.15
C MET A 20 3.03 -3.06 -2.30
N ASN A 21 3.39 -3.90 -3.26
CA ASN A 21 4.13 -3.42 -4.42
C ASN A 21 3.32 -2.41 -5.22
N PHE A 22 2.02 -2.64 -5.34
CA PHE A 22 1.15 -1.69 -6.01
C PHE A 22 1.17 -0.35 -5.29
N LEU A 23 1.07 -0.37 -3.97
CA LEU A 23 1.08 0.86 -3.20
C LEU A 23 2.41 1.59 -3.33
N LEU A 24 3.50 0.86 -3.30
CA LEU A 24 4.82 1.47 -3.46
C LEU A 24 4.96 2.13 -4.83
N HIS A 25 4.41 1.49 -5.84
CA HIS A 25 4.43 2.06 -7.18
C HIS A 25 3.63 3.35 -7.23
N GLU A 26 2.47 3.38 -6.58
CA GLU A 26 1.65 4.59 -6.53
C GLU A 26 2.35 5.71 -5.79
N ILE A 27 3.03 5.38 -4.70
CA ILE A 27 3.78 6.37 -3.95
C ILE A 27 4.85 6.99 -4.84
N ARG A 28 5.52 6.17 -5.61
CA ARG A 28 6.58 6.66 -6.49
C ARG A 28 6.01 7.61 -7.54
N ILE A 29 4.88 7.26 -8.13
CA ILE A 29 4.26 8.11 -9.12
C ILE A 29 3.88 9.45 -8.51
N LEU A 30 3.32 9.42 -7.31
CA LEU A 30 2.92 10.66 -6.66
C LEU A 30 4.11 11.54 -6.34
N ARG A 31 5.21 10.94 -5.91
CA ARG A 31 6.40 11.72 -5.61
C ARG A 31 6.95 12.39 -6.85
N GLU A 32 6.84 11.73 -7.98
CA GLU A 32 7.31 12.32 -9.22
C GLU A 32 6.42 13.46 -9.67
N ARG A 33 5.21 13.54 -9.14
CA ARG A 33 4.29 14.62 -9.52
C ARG A 33 4.33 15.80 -8.59
N LEU A 34 5.17 15.75 -7.57
CA LEU A 34 5.25 16.84 -6.62
C LEU A 34 5.71 18.11 -7.31
N GLN A 35 4.98 19.19 -7.05
CA GLN A 35 5.29 20.49 -7.58
C GLN A 35 5.61 21.43 -6.42
N PRO A 36 6.43 22.42 -6.64
CA PRO A 36 6.83 23.29 -5.54
C PRO A 36 5.67 24.03 -4.87
N HIS A 37 4.59 24.24 -5.61
CA HIS A 37 3.52 25.09 -5.09
C HIS A 37 2.20 24.39 -4.85
N ASP A 38 2.12 23.12 -5.03
CA ASP A 38 0.83 22.45 -4.90
C ASP A 38 1.04 21.04 -4.43
N THR A 39 1.58 20.91 -3.24
CA THR A 39 2.01 19.61 -2.77
C THR A 39 1.23 19.06 -1.59
N GLY A 40 0.36 19.88 -1.00
CA GLY A 40 -0.32 19.46 0.21
C GLY A 40 -1.08 18.17 0.07
N HIS A 41 -1.92 18.09 -0.96
CA HIS A 41 -2.74 16.89 -1.15
C HIS A 41 -1.87 15.67 -1.44
N ILE A 42 -0.82 15.87 -2.24
CA ILE A 42 0.02 14.77 -2.64
C ILE A 42 0.79 14.25 -1.43
N HIS A 43 1.30 15.13 -0.59
CA HIS A 43 2.00 14.70 0.61
C HIS A 43 1.09 13.90 1.53
N THR A 44 -0.13 14.37 1.72
CA THR A 44 -1.09 13.67 2.56
C THR A 44 -1.38 12.28 2.00
N THR A 45 -1.57 12.20 0.69
CA THR A 45 -1.85 10.92 0.06
C THR A 45 -0.66 9.97 0.20
N ILE A 46 0.54 10.48 -0.01
CA ILE A 46 1.74 9.66 0.14
C ILE A 46 1.83 9.13 1.56
N ASN A 47 1.60 9.97 2.55
CA ASN A 47 1.67 9.53 3.93
C ASN A 47 0.67 8.43 4.22
N THR A 48 -0.54 8.57 3.70
CA THR A 48 -1.57 7.57 3.89
C THR A 48 -1.15 6.24 3.27
N LEU A 49 -0.60 6.29 2.07
CA LEU A 49 -0.17 5.07 1.40
C LEU A 49 1.01 4.43 2.12
N GLU A 50 1.94 5.24 2.61
CA GLU A 50 3.08 4.71 3.35
C GLU A 50 2.65 4.05 4.64
N GLN A 51 1.66 4.62 5.31
CA GLN A 51 1.10 3.99 6.50
C GLN A 51 0.53 2.63 6.15
N ARG A 52 -0.18 2.57 5.02
CA ARG A 52 -0.76 1.31 4.59
C ARG A 52 0.30 0.26 4.31
N VAL A 53 1.38 0.67 3.66
CA VAL A 53 2.49 -0.24 3.40
C VAL A 53 3.05 -0.76 4.71
N ASN A 54 3.25 0.10 5.69
CA ASN A 54 3.78 -0.32 6.98
C ASN A 54 2.88 -1.33 7.65
N GLU A 55 1.56 -1.11 7.59
CA GLU A 55 0.62 -2.03 8.18
C GLU A 55 0.71 -3.40 7.54
N ILE A 56 0.80 -3.42 6.22
CA ILE A 56 0.87 -4.67 5.49
C ILE A 56 2.17 -5.39 5.82
N GLN A 57 3.26 -4.66 5.91
CA GLN A 57 4.53 -5.27 6.26
C GLN A 57 4.47 -5.91 7.63
N ARG A 58 3.85 -5.26 8.58
CA ARG A 58 3.71 -5.84 9.91
C ARG A 58 2.90 -7.10 9.90
N GLU A 59 1.83 -7.11 9.10
CA GLU A 59 1.02 -8.31 8.98
C GLU A 59 1.81 -9.45 8.39
N MET A 60 2.62 -9.16 7.38
CA MET A 60 3.41 -10.19 6.74
C MET A 60 4.45 -10.76 7.68
N ILE A 61 5.09 -9.91 8.45
CA ILE A 61 6.10 -10.35 9.41
C ILE A 61 5.44 -11.20 10.49
N SER A 62 4.28 -10.78 10.96
CA SER A 62 3.57 -11.52 11.98
C SER A 62 3.20 -12.91 11.49
N GLU A 63 2.80 -13.01 10.25
CA GLU A 63 2.43 -14.31 9.69
C GLU A 63 3.63 -15.23 9.57
N ARG A 64 4.77 -14.65 9.23
CA ARG A 64 5.99 -15.47 9.11
C ARG A 64 6.46 -16.00 10.43
N ASP A 65 6.23 -15.24 11.48
CA ASP A 65 6.72 -15.63 12.79
C ASP A 65 5.87 -16.69 13.45
N LYS A 66 4.74 -17.01 12.88
CA LYS A 66 3.94 -18.10 13.41
C LYS A 66 4.47 -19.41 12.89
#